data_6f2d62e69f4c4c9669f22e317a5a0e2c
#
_entry.id   6f2d62e69f4c4c9669f22e317a5a0e2c
#
_cell.length_a   1.000
_cell.length_b   1.000
_cell.length_c   1.000
_cell.angle_alpha   90.00
_cell.angle_beta   90.00
_cell.angle_gamma   90.00
#
_symmetry.space_group_name_H-M   'P 1'
#
loop_
_entity.id
_entity.type
_entity.pdbx_description
1 polymer ?
#
loop_
_entity_poly.entity_id
_entity_poly.type
_entity_poly.pdbx_seq_one_letter_code
_entity_poly.pdbx_strand_id
1 'polypeptide(L)'
;YQAWNGVPAQFLESELLIFDTTGIRLNNGDLRRYNPSGTEKDNGAPYDNEVDDYRQTHFQALINHQFNSKLNFSGALHYTKGAGFFEQYKGGEDLVDYGLENVELGSDTITSTDLIRRRWLDNDFYGFTYALKYSPTKFDFTLGGGWNIYKGKHFGEVIWAQYMSNGELGHRYYDNDA
;
A
#
# COMPACT_ATOMS: atom_id res chain seq x y z
N TYR A 1 -7.18 -8.58 10.46
CA TYR A 1 -6.73 -8.81 9.08
C TYR A 1 -7.88 -9.45 8.31
N GLN A 2 -8.47 -8.72 7.39
CA GLN A 2 -9.38 -9.33 6.43
C GLN A 2 -8.53 -9.96 5.32
N ALA A 3 -8.81 -11.23 5.04
CA ALA A 3 -8.24 -11.91 3.90
C ALA A 3 -8.59 -11.13 2.62
N TRP A 4 -7.66 -10.31 2.15
CA TRP A 4 -7.83 -9.70 0.86
C TRP A 4 -7.65 -10.75 -0.23
N ASN A 5 -8.42 -10.69 -1.26
CA ASN A 5 -8.45 -11.61 -2.40
C ASN A 5 -9.10 -12.98 -2.19
N GLY A 6 -9.95 -13.15 -1.19
CA GLY A 6 -10.68 -14.41 -1.02
C GLY A 6 -9.81 -15.63 -0.69
N VAL A 7 -8.56 -15.42 -0.26
CA VAL A 7 -7.69 -16.49 0.23
C VAL A 7 -8.17 -16.91 1.62
N PRO A 8 -8.33 -18.19 1.91
CA PRO A 8 -8.74 -18.65 3.23
C PRO A 8 -7.80 -18.14 4.32
N ALA A 9 -8.35 -17.73 5.46
CA ALA A 9 -7.58 -17.17 6.58
C ALA A 9 -6.43 -18.08 7.03
N GLN A 10 -6.65 -19.39 7.03
CA GLN A 10 -5.63 -20.37 7.38
C GLN A 10 -4.45 -20.45 6.39
N PHE A 11 -4.67 -20.05 5.15
CA PHE A 11 -3.61 -19.98 4.15
C PHE A 11 -2.80 -18.69 4.34
N LEU A 12 -3.48 -17.62 4.72
CA LEU A 12 -2.83 -16.36 5.04
C LEU A 12 -1.99 -16.41 6.31
N GLU A 13 -2.40 -17.17 7.32
CA GLU A 13 -1.59 -17.31 8.54
C GLU A 13 -0.22 -17.93 8.25
N SER A 14 -0.14 -18.91 7.36
CA SER A 14 1.14 -19.53 7.00
C SER A 14 1.99 -18.63 6.09
N GLU A 15 1.38 -17.86 5.21
CA GLU A 15 2.05 -16.93 4.30
C GLU A 15 2.40 -15.61 5.01
N LEU A 16 1.55 -15.12 5.91
CA LEU A 16 1.82 -13.96 6.75
C LEU A 16 3.03 -14.19 7.66
N LEU A 17 3.28 -15.39 8.10
CA LEU A 17 4.51 -15.73 8.82
C LEU A 17 5.78 -15.52 7.98
N ILE A 18 5.64 -15.42 6.67
CA ILE A 18 6.75 -15.17 5.74
C ILE A 18 6.85 -13.68 5.38
N PHE A 19 5.74 -12.98 5.28
CA PHE A 19 5.66 -11.60 4.75
C PHE A 19 5.41 -10.51 5.79
N ASP A 20 4.71 -10.80 6.86
CA ASP A 20 4.57 -9.83 7.93
C ASP A 20 5.87 -9.79 8.72
N THR A 21 6.46 -8.67 8.69
CA THR A 21 7.80 -8.45 9.19
C THR A 21 7.83 -7.75 10.53
N THR A 22 6.68 -7.30 11.01
CA THR A 22 6.55 -6.58 12.27
C THR A 22 5.98 -7.45 13.37
N GLY A 23 6.82 -7.81 14.31
CA GLY A 23 6.40 -8.55 15.51
C GLY A 23 5.98 -9.98 15.29
N ILE A 24 6.16 -10.53 14.09
CA ILE A 24 5.82 -11.91 13.79
C ILE A 24 6.87 -12.85 14.33
N ARG A 25 6.36 -13.94 14.87
CA ARG A 25 7.17 -15.07 15.26
C ARG A 25 7.60 -15.84 14.00
N LEU A 26 8.88 -16.15 13.95
CA LEU A 26 9.39 -17.14 12.99
C LEU A 26 8.73 -18.50 13.23
N ASN A 27 8.82 -19.40 12.26
CA ASN A 27 8.24 -20.74 12.34
C ASN A 27 8.66 -21.54 13.59
N ASN A 28 9.80 -21.21 14.19
CA ASN A 28 10.28 -21.76 15.45
C ASN A 28 9.74 -21.05 16.70
N GLY A 29 8.87 -20.05 16.54
CA GLY A 29 8.30 -19.26 17.62
C GLY A 29 9.13 -18.07 18.06
N ASP A 30 10.29 -17.83 17.46
CA ASP A 30 11.13 -16.68 17.78
C ASP A 30 10.58 -15.40 17.16
N LEU A 31 10.79 -14.27 17.87
CA LEU A 31 10.47 -12.96 17.33
C LEU A 31 11.47 -12.58 16.23
N ARG A 32 10.97 -11.95 15.21
CA ARG A 32 11.80 -11.46 14.12
C ARG A 32 12.72 -10.34 14.61
N ARG A 33 13.99 -10.43 14.27
CA ARG A 33 15.00 -9.45 14.63
C ARG A 33 15.05 -8.23 13.72
N TYR A 34 14.50 -8.37 12.52
CA TYR A 34 14.61 -7.37 11.48
C TYR A 34 13.28 -6.66 11.28
N ASN A 35 13.36 -5.38 10.98
CA ASN A 35 12.20 -4.63 10.50
C ASN A 35 11.84 -5.03 9.05
N PRO A 36 10.71 -4.53 8.48
CA PRO A 36 10.31 -4.82 7.11
C PRO A 36 11.36 -4.50 6.05
N SER A 37 12.30 -3.59 6.34
CA SER A 37 13.42 -3.25 5.45
C SER A 37 14.58 -4.24 5.53
N GLY A 38 14.53 -5.22 6.43
CA GLY A 38 15.61 -6.17 6.67
C GLY A 38 16.72 -5.64 7.60
N THR A 39 16.57 -4.46 8.17
CA THR A 39 17.53 -3.88 9.12
C THR A 39 17.40 -4.53 10.49
N GLU A 40 18.51 -4.92 11.09
CA GLU A 40 18.52 -5.46 12.44
C GLU A 40 18.21 -4.35 13.44
N LYS A 41 17.32 -4.64 14.39
CA LYS A 41 16.94 -3.70 15.45
C LYS A 41 17.82 -3.86 16.66
N ASP A 42 18.06 -2.75 17.35
CA ASP A 42 18.80 -2.74 18.59
C ASP A 42 18.19 -3.72 19.59
N ASN A 43 19.05 -4.52 20.22
CA ASN A 43 18.65 -5.55 21.19
C ASN A 43 17.72 -6.66 20.64
N GLY A 44 17.56 -6.77 19.32
CA GLY A 44 16.67 -7.74 18.70
C GLY A 44 15.18 -7.50 18.98
N ALA A 45 14.83 -6.37 19.59
CA ALA A 45 13.43 -6.00 19.81
C ALA A 45 12.83 -5.37 18.54
N PRO A 46 11.60 -5.71 18.17
CA PRO A 46 10.90 -5.02 17.11
C PRO A 46 10.71 -3.53 17.45
N TYR A 47 10.84 -2.66 16.46
CA TYR A 47 10.36 -1.29 16.58
C TYR A 47 8.83 -1.33 16.73
N ASP A 48 8.31 -0.81 17.85
CA ASP A 48 6.92 -1.03 18.27
C ASP A 48 5.88 -0.49 17.30
N ASN A 49 6.22 0.50 16.48
CA ASN A 49 5.30 1.18 15.58
C ASN A 49 5.56 0.91 14.10
N GLU A 50 6.37 -0.07 13.74
CA GLU A 50 6.45 -0.49 12.34
C GLU A 50 5.14 -1.13 11.94
N VAL A 51 4.34 -0.37 11.21
CA VAL A 51 3.00 -0.77 10.81
C VAL A 51 2.81 -0.59 9.30
N ASP A 52 1.95 -1.43 8.76
CA ASP A 52 1.32 -1.24 7.46
C ASP A 52 -0.15 -0.92 7.73
N ASP A 53 -0.50 0.36 7.67
CA ASP A 53 -1.87 0.82 7.85
C ASP A 53 -2.44 1.28 6.51
N TYR A 54 -3.08 0.36 5.80
CA TYR A 54 -3.70 0.62 4.52
C TYR A 54 -5.17 0.25 4.54
N ARG A 55 -6.02 1.15 4.06
CA ARG A 55 -7.46 0.98 4.03
C ARG A 55 -8.01 1.17 2.62
N GLN A 56 -8.90 0.27 2.21
CA GLN A 56 -9.63 0.39 0.95
C GLN A 56 -11.13 0.46 1.17
N THR A 57 -11.78 1.34 0.40
CA THR A 57 -13.23 1.45 0.34
C THR A 57 -13.69 1.25 -1.10
N HIS A 58 -14.62 0.32 -1.31
CA HIS A 58 -15.16 -0.01 -2.62
C HIS A 58 -16.61 0.40 -2.74
N PHE A 59 -16.94 1.09 -3.83
CA PHE A 59 -18.31 1.41 -4.22
C PHE A 59 -18.60 0.74 -5.55
N GLN A 60 -19.74 0.06 -5.63
CA GLN A 60 -20.18 -0.61 -6.86
C GLN A 60 -21.64 -0.35 -7.12
N ALA A 61 -21.98 -0.09 -8.38
CA ALA A 61 -23.35 -0.04 -8.83
C ALA A 61 -23.52 -1.07 -9.95
N LEU A 62 -24.39 -2.06 -9.74
CA LEU A 62 -24.67 -3.13 -10.67
C LEU A 62 -26.02 -2.90 -11.34
N ILE A 63 -26.05 -3.01 -12.65
CA ILE A 63 -27.24 -2.81 -13.48
C ILE A 63 -27.45 -4.09 -14.31
N ASN A 64 -28.62 -4.67 -14.17
CA ASN A 64 -29.08 -5.74 -15.05
C ASN A 64 -30.45 -5.37 -15.60
N HIS A 65 -30.60 -5.37 -16.90
CA HIS A 65 -31.85 -5.04 -17.57
C HIS A 65 -32.14 -5.99 -18.71
N GLN A 66 -33.30 -6.63 -18.63
CA GLN A 66 -33.80 -7.49 -19.69
C GLN A 66 -34.80 -6.70 -20.55
N PHE A 67 -34.38 -6.29 -21.76
CA PHE A 67 -35.25 -5.56 -22.70
C PHE A 67 -36.37 -6.44 -23.22
N ASN A 68 -36.08 -7.69 -23.49
CA ASN A 68 -37.02 -8.72 -23.92
C ASN A 68 -36.44 -10.13 -23.68
N SER A 69 -37.17 -11.18 -24.09
CA SER A 69 -36.74 -12.57 -23.90
C SER A 69 -35.41 -12.94 -24.60
N LYS A 70 -34.92 -12.08 -25.52
CA LYS A 70 -33.72 -12.35 -26.32
C LYS A 70 -32.59 -11.35 -26.06
N LEU A 71 -32.86 -10.22 -25.43
CA LEU A 71 -31.88 -9.15 -25.27
C LEU A 71 -31.75 -8.77 -23.77
N ASN A 72 -30.55 -8.96 -23.26
CA ASN A 72 -30.19 -8.61 -21.89
C ASN A 72 -28.96 -7.71 -21.86
N PHE A 73 -28.96 -6.71 -20.99
CA PHE A 73 -27.85 -5.83 -20.68
C PHE A 73 -27.42 -6.03 -19.23
N SER A 74 -26.11 -6.14 -19.01
CA SER A 74 -25.51 -6.06 -17.70
C SER A 74 -24.39 -5.03 -17.70
N GLY A 75 -24.31 -4.26 -16.63
CA GLY A 75 -23.29 -3.24 -16.45
C GLY A 75 -22.88 -3.11 -14.99
N ALA A 76 -21.66 -2.66 -14.78
CA ALA A 76 -21.16 -2.35 -13.46
C ALA A 76 -20.32 -1.06 -13.52
N LEU A 77 -20.58 -0.16 -12.57
CA LEU A 77 -19.70 0.95 -12.24
C LEU A 77 -18.95 0.61 -10.97
N HIS A 78 -17.69 0.97 -10.90
CA HIS A 78 -16.90 0.79 -9.69
C HIS A 78 -16.04 2.01 -9.39
N TYR A 79 -15.85 2.26 -8.11
CA TYR A 79 -14.90 3.21 -7.57
C TYR A 79 -14.26 2.61 -6.32
N THR A 80 -12.93 2.64 -6.28
CA THR A 80 -12.14 2.19 -5.13
C THR A 80 -11.25 3.33 -4.68
N LYS A 81 -11.37 3.71 -3.42
CA LYS A 81 -10.44 4.60 -2.74
C LYS A 81 -9.55 3.76 -1.85
N GLY A 82 -8.24 3.85 -2.05
CA GLY A 82 -7.23 3.25 -1.19
C GLY A 82 -6.32 4.31 -0.62
N ALA A 83 -6.11 4.32 0.70
CA ALA A 83 -5.17 5.23 1.33
C ALA A 83 -4.52 4.59 2.55
N GLY A 84 -3.25 4.89 2.74
CA GLY A 84 -2.50 4.39 3.87
C GLY A 84 -1.01 4.59 3.74
N PHE A 85 -0.29 4.08 4.69
CA PHE A 85 1.17 4.19 4.74
C PHE A 85 1.81 2.93 5.30
N PHE A 86 3.05 2.78 4.97
CA PHE A 86 3.96 1.81 5.54
C PHE A 86 5.04 2.55 6.32
N GLU A 87 5.18 2.27 7.61
CA GLU A 87 6.13 2.91 8.51
C GLU A 87 7.36 2.04 8.71
N GLN A 88 8.54 2.64 8.63
CA GLN A 88 9.81 1.95 8.79
C GLN A 88 10.81 2.77 9.61
N TYR A 89 11.50 2.10 10.51
CA TYR A 89 12.76 2.57 11.05
C TYR A 89 13.90 2.26 10.06
N LYS A 90 14.80 3.20 9.90
CA LYS A 90 15.99 3.08 9.07
C LYS A 90 17.18 3.62 9.85
N GLY A 91 18.21 2.81 10.02
CA GLY A 91 19.43 3.19 10.71
C GLY A 91 20.54 3.58 9.76
N GLY A 92 21.22 4.68 10.06
CA GLY A 92 22.40 5.14 9.34
C GLY A 92 22.15 5.58 7.89
N GLU A 93 20.97 6.14 7.61
CA GLU A 93 20.59 6.62 6.27
C GLU A 93 21.28 7.96 5.97
N ASP A 94 21.76 8.14 4.75
CA ASP A 94 22.38 9.39 4.32
C ASP A 94 21.34 10.51 4.22
N LEU A 95 21.62 11.67 4.84
CA LEU A 95 20.72 12.83 4.86
C LEU A 95 20.36 13.30 3.45
N VAL A 96 21.32 13.24 2.52
CA VAL A 96 21.12 13.69 1.14
C VAL A 96 20.05 12.88 0.40
N ASP A 97 19.86 11.60 0.70
CA ASP A 97 18.86 10.75 0.09
C ASP A 97 17.43 11.15 0.47
N TYR A 98 17.32 11.92 1.53
CA TYR A 98 16.06 12.48 2.01
C TYR A 98 15.93 13.99 1.72
N GLY A 99 16.81 14.55 0.87
CA GLY A 99 16.79 15.97 0.55
C GLY A 99 17.11 16.86 1.75
N LEU A 100 17.83 16.35 2.72
CA LEU A 100 18.29 17.06 3.91
C LEU A 100 19.76 17.43 3.77
N GLU A 101 20.12 18.62 4.31
CA GLU A 101 21.50 19.06 4.39
C GLU A 101 22.21 18.36 5.57
N ASN A 102 23.54 18.32 5.50
CA ASN A 102 24.36 17.84 6.60
C ASN A 102 24.15 18.70 7.84
N VAL A 103 24.30 18.10 9.01
CA VAL A 103 24.14 18.80 10.28
C VAL A 103 25.52 19.08 10.88
N GLU A 104 25.83 20.34 11.11
CA GLU A 104 27.06 20.76 11.77
C GLU A 104 26.89 20.70 13.30
N LEU A 105 27.67 19.87 13.96
CA LEU A 105 27.64 19.72 15.42
C LEU A 105 29.03 20.02 16.00
N GLY A 106 29.27 21.27 16.34
CA GLY A 106 30.60 21.74 16.78
C GLY A 106 31.62 21.70 15.65
N SER A 107 32.61 20.81 15.71
CA SER A 107 33.60 20.60 14.67
C SER A 107 33.27 19.44 13.73
N ASP A 108 32.20 18.71 14.01
CA ASP A 108 31.85 17.47 13.30
C ASP A 108 30.70 17.73 12.35
N THR A 109 30.81 17.17 11.15
CA THR A 109 29.74 17.19 10.14
C THR A 109 29.05 15.83 10.12
N ILE A 110 27.77 15.81 10.46
CA ILE A 110 26.93 14.62 10.44
C ILE A 110 26.28 14.51 9.06
N THR A 111 26.56 13.41 8.36
CA THR A 111 26.08 13.13 7.00
C THR A 111 24.99 12.06 6.95
N SER A 112 24.83 11.30 8.03
CA SER A 112 23.85 10.21 8.13
C SER A 112 23.12 10.24 9.47
N THR A 113 21.91 9.66 9.49
CA THR A 113 21.05 9.66 10.67
C THR A 113 20.21 8.39 10.75
N ASP A 114 19.82 8.05 11.94
CA ASP A 114 18.70 7.13 12.15
C ASP A 114 17.39 7.91 11.97
N LEU A 115 16.45 7.32 11.29
CA LEU A 115 15.17 7.97 11.02
C LEU A 115 13.99 6.99 11.00
N ILE A 116 12.79 7.54 11.13
CA ILE A 116 11.53 6.85 10.90
C ILE A 116 10.84 7.53 9.75
N ARG A 117 10.50 6.75 8.74
CA ARG A 117 9.81 7.24 7.55
C ARG A 117 8.48 6.55 7.35
N ARG A 118 7.54 7.27 6.73
CA ARG A 118 6.31 6.73 6.15
C ARG A 118 6.35 6.81 4.64
N ARG A 119 5.94 5.73 4.01
CA ARG A 119 5.71 5.69 2.56
C ARG A 119 4.23 5.57 2.33
N TRP A 120 3.66 6.63 1.80
CA TRP A 120 2.22 6.77 1.60
C TRP A 120 1.78 6.31 0.22
N LEU A 121 0.59 5.73 0.21
CA LEU A 121 -0.21 5.43 -0.97
C LEU A 121 -1.56 6.14 -0.81
N ASP A 122 -1.97 6.89 -1.83
CA ASP A 122 -3.30 7.50 -1.91
C ASP A 122 -3.83 7.29 -3.33
N ASN A 123 -4.71 6.31 -3.49
CA ASN A 123 -5.07 5.75 -4.77
C ASN A 123 -6.57 5.87 -5.04
N ASP A 124 -6.89 6.26 -6.27
CA ASP A 124 -8.24 6.22 -6.83
C ASP A 124 -8.27 5.28 -8.03
N PHE A 125 -9.15 4.29 -8.00
CA PHE A 125 -9.37 3.37 -9.11
C PHE A 125 -10.85 3.33 -9.44
N TYR A 126 -11.22 3.70 -10.66
CA TYR A 126 -12.62 3.75 -11.08
C TYR A 126 -12.81 3.39 -12.53
N GLY A 127 -14.00 2.96 -12.85
CA GLY A 127 -14.33 2.59 -14.19
C GLY A 127 -15.70 1.93 -14.32
N PHE A 128 -15.89 1.32 -15.49
CA PHE A 128 -17.10 0.57 -15.78
C PHE A 128 -16.81 -0.67 -16.61
N THR A 129 -17.74 -1.62 -16.53
CA THR A 129 -17.83 -2.76 -17.45
C THR A 129 -19.26 -2.89 -17.95
N TYR A 130 -19.43 -3.44 -19.15
CA TYR A 130 -20.74 -3.74 -19.69
C TYR A 130 -20.72 -5.00 -20.54
N ALA A 131 -21.87 -5.64 -20.65
CA ALA A 131 -22.13 -6.71 -21.58
C ALA A 131 -23.57 -6.63 -22.10
N LEU A 132 -23.74 -6.79 -23.39
CA LEU A 132 -25.02 -6.92 -24.07
C LEU A 132 -25.12 -8.33 -24.67
N LYS A 133 -26.05 -9.12 -24.14
CA LYS A 133 -26.28 -10.48 -24.60
C LYS A 133 -27.55 -10.52 -25.46
N TYR A 134 -27.41 -11.01 -26.68
CA TYR A 134 -28.51 -11.26 -27.61
C TYR A 134 -28.59 -12.75 -27.89
N SER A 135 -29.70 -13.38 -27.52
CA SER A 135 -29.95 -14.83 -27.58
C SER A 135 -31.21 -15.12 -28.42
N PRO A 136 -31.12 -15.04 -29.80
CA PRO A 136 -32.16 -15.56 -30.66
C PRO A 136 -32.14 -17.09 -30.63
N THR A 137 -33.08 -17.72 -31.33
CA THR A 137 -33.41 -19.14 -31.21
C THR A 137 -32.25 -20.14 -31.52
N LYS A 138 -31.21 -19.72 -32.25
CA LYS A 138 -30.17 -20.64 -32.79
C LYS A 138 -28.74 -20.31 -32.36
N PHE A 139 -28.49 -19.16 -31.79
CA PHE A 139 -27.15 -18.75 -31.37
C PHE A 139 -27.23 -17.73 -30.24
N ASP A 140 -26.15 -17.63 -29.48
CA ASP A 140 -25.93 -16.58 -28.47
C ASP A 140 -24.82 -15.65 -28.95
N PHE A 141 -25.05 -14.37 -28.84
CA PHE A 141 -24.08 -13.34 -29.13
C PHE A 141 -23.91 -12.46 -27.93
N THR A 142 -22.66 -12.22 -27.54
CA THR A 142 -22.34 -11.30 -26.45
C THR A 142 -21.32 -10.26 -26.91
N LEU A 143 -21.68 -8.99 -26.76
CA LEU A 143 -20.79 -7.86 -26.93
C LEU A 143 -20.54 -7.25 -25.55
N GLY A 144 -19.28 -7.14 -25.16
CA GLY A 144 -18.92 -6.57 -23.86
C GLY A 144 -17.62 -5.78 -23.93
N GLY A 145 -17.43 -4.95 -22.92
CA GLY A 145 -16.23 -4.14 -22.77
C GLY A 145 -16.14 -3.48 -21.41
N GLY A 146 -15.05 -2.76 -21.21
CA GLY A 146 -14.84 -1.99 -19.98
C GLY A 146 -13.75 -0.94 -20.16
N TRP A 147 -13.74 -0.02 -19.24
CA TRP A 147 -12.76 1.04 -19.17
C TRP A 147 -12.47 1.37 -17.71
N ASN A 148 -11.18 1.58 -17.39
CA ASN A 148 -10.74 1.87 -16.04
C ASN A 148 -9.68 2.96 -16.05
N ILE A 149 -9.66 3.76 -14.98
CA ILE A 149 -8.57 4.69 -14.66
C ILE A 149 -8.05 4.37 -13.26
N TYR A 150 -6.74 4.39 -13.15
CA TYR A 150 -6.01 4.43 -11.90
C TYR A 150 -5.31 5.78 -11.76
N LYS A 151 -5.41 6.38 -10.58
CA LYS A 151 -4.64 7.55 -10.16
C LYS A 151 -4.03 7.25 -8.82
N GLY A 152 -2.73 7.36 -8.70
CA GLY A 152 -2.00 7.07 -7.48
C GLY A 152 -1.09 8.22 -7.10
N LYS A 153 -1.12 8.62 -5.83
CA LYS A 153 -0.12 9.50 -5.22
C LYS A 153 0.73 8.66 -4.30
N HIS A 154 2.03 8.71 -4.53
CA HIS A 154 3.02 8.00 -3.76
C HIS A 154 4.03 9.00 -3.22
N PHE A 155 4.05 9.19 -1.91
CA PHE A 155 4.98 10.11 -1.30
C PHE A 155 5.61 9.55 -0.02
N GLY A 156 6.77 10.06 0.33
CA GLY A 156 7.50 9.66 1.53
C GLY A 156 7.68 10.83 2.48
N GLU A 157 7.49 10.55 3.77
CA GLU A 157 7.67 11.50 4.85
C GLU A 157 8.65 10.95 5.89
N VAL A 158 9.60 11.77 6.33
CA VAL A 158 10.40 11.53 7.52
C VAL A 158 9.63 12.07 8.72
N ILE A 159 9.17 11.19 9.60
CA ILE A 159 8.38 11.59 10.76
C ILE A 159 9.22 11.76 12.03
N TRP A 160 10.43 11.22 12.03
CA TRP A 160 11.42 11.40 13.07
C TRP A 160 12.82 11.14 12.49
N ALA A 161 13.80 11.88 12.97
CA ALA A 161 15.22 11.60 12.73
C ALA A 161 16.03 11.99 13.95
N GLN A 162 17.12 11.26 14.22
CA GLN A 162 18.04 11.57 15.29
C GLN A 162 18.75 12.91 15.06
N TYR A 163 19.14 13.16 13.80
CA TYR A 163 19.70 14.42 13.34
C TYR A 163 18.94 14.89 12.11
N MET A 164 18.56 16.17 12.08
CA MET A 164 17.77 16.73 11.00
C MET A 164 18.09 18.22 10.84
N SER A 165 18.52 18.61 9.64
CA SER A 165 18.97 19.98 9.38
C SER A 165 17.86 21.03 9.40
N ASN A 166 16.63 20.67 8.99
CA ASN A 166 15.51 21.60 8.92
C ASN A 166 14.58 21.56 10.15
N GLY A 167 14.66 20.52 11.00
CA GLY A 167 13.83 20.39 12.18
C GLY A 167 12.33 20.23 11.92
N GLU A 168 11.92 19.96 10.69
CA GLU A 168 10.52 19.85 10.29
C GLU A 168 10.01 18.42 10.45
N LEU A 169 9.00 18.23 11.29
CA LEU A 169 8.27 16.96 11.36
C LEU A 169 7.42 16.78 10.10
N GLY A 170 7.46 15.58 9.53
CA GLY A 170 6.72 15.28 8.30
C GLY A 170 7.41 15.80 7.04
N HIS A 171 8.75 15.93 7.06
CA HIS A 171 9.53 16.33 5.89
C HIS A 171 9.31 15.35 4.73
N ARG A 172 8.80 15.87 3.61
CA ARG A 172 8.62 15.10 2.37
C ARG A 172 9.91 15.01 1.60
N TYR A 173 10.34 13.79 1.34
CA TYR A 173 11.56 13.54 0.58
C TYR A 173 11.30 13.02 -0.85
N TYR A 174 10.09 12.60 -1.16
CA TYR A 174 9.63 12.38 -2.53
C TYR A 174 8.12 12.55 -2.64
N ASP A 175 7.65 12.87 -3.85
CA ASP A 175 6.23 12.98 -4.21
C ASP A 175 6.09 12.59 -5.69
N ASN A 176 5.41 11.46 -5.96
CA ASN A 176 5.22 10.93 -7.30
C ASN A 176 3.74 10.71 -7.57
N ASP A 177 3.25 11.22 -8.68
CA ASP A 177 1.92 10.98 -9.21
C ASP A 177 1.99 9.90 -10.31
N ALA A 178 1.05 8.93 -10.28
CA ALA A 178 0.91 7.86 -11.27
C ALA A 178 -0.51 7.83 -11.86
#